data_c4f741d972339edc62941b742ffa1b00
#
_entry.id   c4f741d972339edc62941b742ffa1b00
#
_cell.length_a   1.000
_cell.length_b   1.000
_cell.length_c   1.000
_cell.angle_alpha   90.00
_cell.angle_beta   90.00
_cell.angle_gamma   90.00
#
_symmetry.space_group_name_H-M   'P 1'
#
loop_
_entity.id
_entity.type
_entity.pdbx_description
1 polymer ?
#
loop_
_entity_poly.entity_id
_entity_poly.type
_entity_poly.pdbx_seq_one_letter_code
_entity_poly.pdbx_strand_id
1 'polypeptide(L)'
;MPTREEGMTAYEMMLSESQERMLMVLKPGSEKAAERVFRKWELDFSVIGYTTDTGHLVVRHRGIVEADIPLAALAHAAPVYERPFTKKEPQAVIAPQDVPPPDSMLGALECLTGSPHLSSRSWIWEQYDHMVMTDTVQRPGGDAAVVRVHGTKKGLAISCDVTPRYCAADPYEGAKQAVAECWRNLTAVGADPLAITDCMNFGNPERPEIMGEFVGAVEGMAEACTALSFPVVSGNVSLYNETNGVAIPPTPAIGGIGLIPDTVSYTHLTLPTTPYV
;
A
#
# COMPACT_ATOMS: atom_id res chain seq x y z
N MET A 1 -17.63 -22.55 12.31
CA MET A 1 -17.53 -21.22 11.67
C MET A 1 -18.84 -20.92 10.96
N PRO A 2 -19.34 -19.70 10.99
CA PRO A 2 -20.46 -19.29 10.15
C PRO A 2 -19.98 -19.24 8.69
N THR A 3 -20.86 -19.67 7.79
CA THR A 3 -20.64 -19.65 6.34
C THR A 3 -21.79 -18.93 5.67
N ARG A 4 -21.53 -18.19 4.59
CA ARG A 4 -22.58 -17.58 3.75
C ARG A 4 -23.15 -18.58 2.76
N GLU A 5 -22.34 -19.56 2.33
CA GLU A 5 -22.74 -20.62 1.42
C GLU A 5 -23.17 -21.86 2.23
N GLU A 6 -24.29 -22.46 1.86
CA GLU A 6 -24.74 -23.72 2.44
C GLU A 6 -23.94 -24.91 1.85
N GLY A 7 -23.73 -25.93 2.68
CA GLY A 7 -23.13 -27.18 2.21
C GLY A 7 -21.62 -27.22 2.10
N MET A 8 -20.91 -26.13 2.49
CA MET A 8 -19.44 -26.11 2.48
C MET A 8 -18.83 -27.22 3.33
N THR A 9 -17.84 -27.89 2.79
CA THR A 9 -16.98 -28.84 3.49
C THR A 9 -15.96 -28.13 4.38
N ALA A 10 -15.37 -28.83 5.34
CA ALA A 10 -14.29 -28.31 6.17
C ALA A 10 -13.08 -27.87 5.31
N TYR A 11 -12.77 -28.62 4.25
CA TYR A 11 -11.68 -28.31 3.32
C TYR A 11 -11.92 -26.99 2.58
N GLU A 12 -13.12 -26.80 2.03
CA GLU A 12 -13.50 -25.55 1.35
C GLU A 12 -13.47 -24.35 2.31
N MET A 13 -13.93 -24.52 3.54
CA MET A 13 -13.86 -23.47 4.57
C MET A 13 -12.42 -23.07 4.92
N MET A 14 -11.49 -24.03 4.96
CA MET A 14 -10.09 -23.77 5.26
C MET A 14 -9.35 -23.08 4.11
N LEU A 15 -9.78 -23.31 2.87
CA LEU A 15 -9.22 -22.67 1.67
C LEU A 15 -9.92 -21.36 1.32
N SER A 16 -11.11 -21.09 1.86
CA SER A 16 -11.88 -19.91 1.55
C SER A 16 -11.23 -18.66 2.12
N GLU A 17 -10.96 -17.71 1.26
CA GLU A 17 -10.58 -16.35 1.62
C GLU A 17 -11.79 -15.42 1.54
N SER A 18 -12.07 -14.68 2.60
CA SER A 18 -13.05 -13.60 2.61
C SER A 18 -12.42 -12.37 3.22
N GLN A 19 -12.61 -11.24 2.55
CA GLN A 19 -12.07 -9.96 3.00
C GLN A 19 -12.63 -9.54 4.37
N GLU A 20 -11.86 -8.71 5.09
CA GLU A 20 -12.29 -8.04 6.33
C GLU A 20 -12.65 -8.97 7.48
N ARG A 21 -12.11 -10.19 7.50
CA ARG A 21 -12.24 -11.09 8.65
C ARG A 21 -11.12 -10.87 9.66
N MET A 22 -11.48 -10.76 10.93
CA MET A 22 -10.55 -10.60 12.04
C MET A 22 -10.69 -11.75 13.00
N LEU A 23 -9.56 -12.40 13.33
CA LEU A 23 -9.49 -13.44 14.37
C LEU A 23 -8.97 -12.82 15.67
N MET A 24 -9.74 -12.97 16.74
CA MET A 24 -9.38 -12.46 18.05
C MET A 24 -9.24 -13.61 19.07
N VAL A 25 -8.20 -13.56 19.88
CA VAL A 25 -8.03 -14.42 21.04
C VAL A 25 -8.49 -13.65 22.28
N LEU A 26 -9.59 -14.07 22.86
CA LEU A 26 -10.18 -13.43 24.03
C LEU A 26 -9.75 -14.11 25.34
N LYS A 27 -9.74 -13.34 26.43
CA LYS A 27 -9.64 -13.93 27.77
C LYS A 27 -10.89 -14.81 28.05
N PRO A 28 -10.72 -15.97 28.71
CA PRO A 28 -11.85 -16.82 29.05
C PRO A 28 -12.97 -16.04 29.76
N GLY A 29 -14.20 -16.26 29.31
CA GLY A 29 -15.40 -15.60 29.88
C GLY A 29 -15.66 -14.17 29.33
N SER A 30 -14.86 -13.68 28.39
CA SER A 30 -15.03 -12.34 27.77
C SER A 30 -15.89 -12.36 26.52
N GLU A 31 -16.39 -13.51 26.07
CA GLU A 31 -17.11 -13.69 24.81
C GLU A 31 -18.35 -12.80 24.71
N LYS A 32 -19.16 -12.75 25.81
CA LYS A 32 -20.35 -11.89 25.84
C LYS A 32 -20.04 -10.40 25.85
N ALA A 33 -18.87 -10.00 26.35
CA ALA A 33 -18.44 -8.62 26.32
C ALA A 33 -18.03 -8.23 24.89
N ALA A 34 -17.28 -9.09 24.21
CA ALA A 34 -16.93 -8.92 22.81
C ALA A 34 -18.18 -8.87 21.92
N GLU A 35 -19.08 -9.83 22.06
CA GLU A 35 -20.34 -9.87 21.30
C GLU A 35 -21.14 -8.57 21.41
N ARG A 36 -21.25 -7.98 22.60
CA ARG A 36 -21.92 -6.68 22.78
C ARG A 36 -21.25 -5.55 22.00
N VAL A 37 -19.93 -5.56 21.93
CA VAL A 37 -19.18 -4.56 21.17
C VAL A 37 -19.45 -4.72 19.68
N PHE A 38 -19.36 -5.93 19.14
CA PHE A 38 -19.62 -6.22 17.72
C PHE A 38 -21.06 -5.86 17.35
N ARG A 39 -22.05 -6.25 18.15
CA ARG A 39 -23.48 -5.91 17.91
C ARG A 39 -23.73 -4.40 17.91
N LYS A 40 -23.02 -3.64 18.76
CA LYS A 40 -23.12 -2.16 18.77
C LYS A 40 -22.77 -1.54 17.42
N TRP A 41 -21.86 -2.18 16.69
CA TRP A 41 -21.37 -1.71 15.39
C TRP A 41 -21.94 -2.51 14.21
N GLU A 42 -23.00 -3.30 14.46
CA GLU A 42 -23.68 -4.14 13.45
C GLU A 42 -22.73 -5.11 12.73
N LEU A 43 -21.73 -5.62 13.47
CA LEU A 43 -20.76 -6.57 12.97
C LEU A 43 -21.10 -7.99 13.40
N ASP A 44 -20.85 -8.95 12.52
CA ASP A 44 -20.97 -10.37 12.84
C ASP A 44 -19.91 -10.79 13.86
N PHE A 45 -20.32 -11.66 14.78
CA PHE A 45 -19.44 -12.23 15.79
C PHE A 45 -19.76 -13.72 15.99
N SER A 46 -18.74 -14.55 16.04
CA SER A 46 -18.88 -15.97 16.32
C SER A 46 -17.68 -16.53 17.05
N VAL A 47 -17.94 -17.34 18.08
CA VAL A 47 -16.89 -18.14 18.72
C VAL A 47 -16.63 -19.37 17.84
N ILE A 48 -15.43 -19.44 17.25
CA ILE A 48 -15.07 -20.48 16.29
C ILE A 48 -14.18 -21.57 16.87
N GLY A 49 -13.70 -21.42 18.11
CA GLY A 49 -12.85 -22.39 18.75
C GLY A 49 -12.22 -21.89 20.04
N TYR A 50 -11.30 -22.67 20.57
CA TYR A 50 -10.55 -22.39 21.78
C TYR A 50 -9.07 -22.66 21.56
N THR A 51 -8.21 -21.88 22.20
CA THR A 51 -6.78 -22.14 22.24
C THR A 51 -6.49 -23.31 23.18
N THR A 52 -5.55 -24.16 22.79
CA THR A 52 -5.07 -25.31 23.56
C THR A 52 -3.56 -25.33 23.63
N ASP A 53 -3.00 -26.14 24.49
CA ASP A 53 -1.55 -26.37 24.63
C ASP A 53 -1.08 -27.68 23.99
N THR A 54 -1.93 -28.31 23.18
CA THR A 54 -1.65 -29.62 22.57
C THR A 54 -0.58 -29.59 21.47
N GLY A 55 -0.23 -28.40 20.97
CA GLY A 55 0.67 -28.27 19.81
C GLY A 55 0.03 -28.69 18.49
N HIS A 56 -1.29 -28.84 18.43
CA HIS A 56 -2.04 -29.24 17.25
C HIS A 56 -3.13 -28.25 16.89
N LEU A 57 -3.35 -28.07 15.58
CA LEU A 57 -4.55 -27.46 15.03
C LEU A 57 -5.58 -28.56 14.76
N VAL A 58 -6.68 -28.55 15.53
CA VAL A 58 -7.77 -29.51 15.35
C VAL A 58 -8.97 -28.81 14.73
N VAL A 59 -9.36 -29.24 13.53
CA VAL A 59 -10.54 -28.73 12.82
C VAL A 59 -11.70 -29.69 13.00
N ARG A 60 -12.80 -29.18 13.57
CA ARG A 60 -14.04 -29.92 13.71
C ARG A 60 -15.14 -29.32 12.85
N HIS A 61 -15.82 -30.17 12.09
CA HIS A 61 -16.99 -29.79 11.32
C HIS A 61 -18.16 -30.74 11.65
N ARG A 62 -19.29 -30.17 12.01
CA ARG A 62 -20.50 -30.95 12.40
C ARG A 62 -20.23 -32.04 13.44
N GLY A 63 -19.31 -31.79 14.39
CA GLY A 63 -18.94 -32.70 15.46
C GLY A 63 -17.87 -33.73 15.09
N ILE A 64 -17.48 -33.85 13.83
CA ILE A 64 -16.45 -34.77 13.35
C ILE A 64 -15.11 -34.05 13.29
N VAL A 65 -14.03 -34.72 13.69
CA VAL A 65 -12.66 -34.22 13.47
C VAL A 65 -12.29 -34.46 12.00
N GLU A 66 -12.17 -33.40 11.26
CA GLU A 66 -11.80 -33.42 9.84
C GLU A 66 -10.29 -33.25 9.61
N ALA A 67 -9.61 -32.60 10.54
CA ALA A 67 -8.17 -32.46 10.52
C ALA A 67 -7.61 -32.40 11.94
N ASP A 68 -6.42 -33.01 12.13
CA ASP A 68 -5.61 -32.94 13.35
C ASP A 68 -4.15 -32.83 12.90
N ILE A 69 -3.61 -31.60 12.89
CA ILE A 69 -2.36 -31.25 12.25
C ILE A 69 -1.39 -30.68 13.28
N PRO A 70 -0.16 -31.26 13.40
CA PRO A 70 0.87 -30.68 14.26
C PRO A 70 1.21 -29.24 13.81
N LEU A 71 1.22 -28.30 14.77
CA LEU A 71 1.55 -26.87 14.48
C LEU A 71 2.94 -26.71 13.87
N ALA A 72 3.89 -27.59 14.23
CA ALA A 72 5.22 -27.57 13.63
C ALA A 72 5.17 -27.73 12.10
N ALA A 73 4.27 -28.57 11.58
CA ALA A 73 4.10 -28.76 10.14
C ALA A 73 3.49 -27.53 9.43
N LEU A 74 2.64 -26.79 10.14
CA LEU A 74 1.96 -25.60 9.58
C LEU A 74 2.81 -24.32 9.64
N ALA A 75 3.63 -24.17 10.68
CA ALA A 75 4.37 -22.94 10.93
C ALA A 75 5.89 -23.09 10.71
N HIS A 76 6.52 -24.07 11.34
CA HIS A 76 7.99 -24.17 11.37
C HIS A 76 8.59 -25.00 10.23
N ALA A 77 7.82 -25.91 9.65
CA ALA A 77 8.25 -26.72 8.51
C ALA A 77 7.86 -26.13 7.15
N ALA A 78 7.27 -24.94 7.12
CA ALA A 78 7.02 -24.23 5.88
C ALA A 78 8.37 -23.93 5.17
N PRO A 79 8.49 -24.21 3.86
CA PRO A 79 9.75 -24.00 3.16
C PRO A 79 10.11 -22.51 3.11
N VAL A 80 11.34 -22.21 3.49
CA VAL A 80 11.94 -20.88 3.30
C VAL A 80 12.78 -20.95 2.03
N TYR A 81 12.39 -20.19 1.03
CA TYR A 81 13.08 -20.21 -0.26
C TYR A 81 14.18 -19.15 -0.29
N GLU A 82 15.40 -19.59 -0.59
CA GLU A 82 16.49 -18.70 -0.99
C GLU A 82 16.54 -18.66 -2.52
N ARG A 83 15.83 -17.71 -3.11
CA ARG A 83 15.73 -17.57 -4.55
C ARG A 83 16.99 -16.89 -5.11
N PRO A 84 17.61 -17.44 -6.16
CA PRO A 84 18.70 -16.76 -6.84
C PRO A 84 18.17 -15.47 -7.48
N PHE A 85 19.01 -14.43 -7.49
CA PHE A 85 18.69 -13.19 -8.16
C PHE A 85 19.88 -12.62 -8.92
N THR A 86 19.58 -11.86 -9.96
CA THR A 86 20.56 -11.12 -10.76
C THR A 86 20.21 -9.64 -10.64
N LYS A 87 21.13 -8.85 -10.05
CA LYS A 87 20.95 -7.40 -9.99
C LYS A 87 20.92 -6.82 -11.41
N LYS A 88 19.97 -5.94 -11.64
CA LYS A 88 19.86 -5.22 -12.90
C LYS A 88 20.97 -4.18 -12.96
N GLU A 89 21.69 -4.17 -14.08
CA GLU A 89 22.64 -3.09 -14.34
C GLU A 89 21.88 -1.79 -14.61
N PRO A 90 22.25 -0.67 -13.95
CA PRO A 90 21.62 0.61 -14.20
C PRO A 90 21.75 1.00 -15.67
N GLN A 91 20.72 1.61 -16.22
CA GLN A 91 20.78 2.16 -17.57
C GLN A 91 21.78 3.32 -17.63
N ALA A 92 22.44 3.47 -18.77
CA ALA A 92 23.34 4.59 -18.99
C ALA A 92 22.59 5.93 -18.82
N VAL A 93 23.19 6.84 -18.08
CA VAL A 93 22.64 8.19 -17.92
C VAL A 93 22.67 8.90 -19.27
N ILE A 94 21.53 9.35 -19.73
CA ILE A 94 21.42 10.20 -20.93
C ILE A 94 21.81 11.62 -20.51
N ALA A 95 22.89 12.15 -21.06
CA ALA A 95 23.29 13.50 -20.79
C ALA A 95 22.38 14.52 -21.51
N PRO A 96 22.13 15.71 -20.94
CA PRO A 96 21.26 16.72 -21.57
C PRO A 96 21.57 17.03 -23.02
N GLN A 97 22.85 16.99 -23.40
CA GLN A 97 23.31 17.23 -24.78
C GLN A 97 22.94 16.10 -25.76
N ASP A 98 22.62 14.89 -25.23
CA ASP A 98 22.24 13.74 -26.05
C ASP A 98 20.74 13.70 -26.34
N VAL A 99 19.98 14.61 -25.71
CA VAL A 99 18.55 14.77 -25.96
C VAL A 99 18.36 15.79 -27.07
N PRO A 100 17.82 15.41 -28.25
CA PRO A 100 17.61 16.36 -29.33
C PRO A 100 16.64 17.48 -28.86
N PRO A 101 16.96 18.74 -29.14
CA PRO A 101 16.04 19.83 -28.85
C PRO A 101 14.76 19.69 -29.70
N PRO A 102 13.62 20.23 -29.27
CA PRO A 102 12.43 20.27 -30.10
C PRO A 102 12.63 21.20 -31.31
N ASP A 103 12.02 20.85 -32.42
CA ASP A 103 12.10 21.65 -33.66
C ASP A 103 11.58 23.07 -33.46
N SER A 104 10.60 23.27 -32.59
CA SER A 104 10.09 24.56 -32.17
C SER A 104 9.50 24.52 -30.76
N MET A 105 9.54 25.65 -30.07
CA MET A 105 8.92 25.78 -28.74
C MET A 105 7.41 25.61 -28.79
N LEU A 106 6.75 26.07 -29.85
CA LEU A 106 5.31 25.90 -30.03
C LEU A 106 4.97 24.43 -30.26
N GLY A 107 5.71 23.72 -31.09
CA GLY A 107 5.53 22.28 -31.28
C GLY A 107 5.78 21.47 -30.02
N ALA A 108 6.76 21.86 -29.20
CA ALA A 108 6.97 21.24 -27.89
C ALA A 108 5.76 21.46 -26.94
N LEU A 109 5.23 22.68 -26.90
CA LEU A 109 4.06 23.00 -26.09
C LEU A 109 2.82 22.23 -26.55
N GLU A 110 2.57 22.15 -27.85
CA GLU A 110 1.46 21.36 -28.41
C GLU A 110 1.61 19.87 -28.07
N CYS A 111 2.82 19.31 -28.20
CA CYS A 111 3.09 17.92 -27.84
C CYS A 111 2.85 17.65 -26.35
N LEU A 112 3.32 18.54 -25.47
CA LEU A 112 3.15 18.38 -24.01
C LEU A 112 1.68 18.52 -23.62
N THR A 113 0.97 19.54 -24.11
CA THR A 113 -0.44 19.76 -23.78
C THR A 113 -1.37 18.70 -24.37
N GLY A 114 -0.99 18.12 -25.50
CA GLY A 114 -1.70 16.99 -26.12
C GLY A 114 -1.38 15.61 -25.54
N SER A 115 -0.39 15.53 -24.64
CA SER A 115 0.05 14.24 -24.09
C SER A 115 -0.95 13.68 -23.08
N PRO A 116 -1.41 12.42 -23.25
CA PRO A 116 -2.26 11.75 -22.25
C PRO A 116 -1.60 11.65 -20.85
N HIS A 117 -0.28 11.66 -20.79
CA HIS A 117 0.47 11.60 -19.53
C HIS A 117 0.35 12.88 -18.69
N LEU A 118 0.08 14.01 -19.34
CA LEU A 118 -0.07 15.31 -18.70
C LEU A 118 -1.53 15.79 -18.62
N SER A 119 -2.48 14.95 -19.05
CA SER A 119 -3.90 15.28 -18.97
C SER A 119 -4.39 15.31 -17.53
N SER A 120 -5.47 16.08 -17.27
CA SER A 120 -6.15 16.09 -15.99
C SER A 120 -6.63 14.68 -15.62
N ARG A 121 -6.53 14.35 -14.35
CA ARG A 121 -7.06 13.10 -13.76
C ARG A 121 -8.32 13.35 -12.93
N SER A 122 -8.93 14.52 -13.06
CA SER A 122 -10.09 14.92 -12.23
C SER A 122 -11.24 13.92 -12.31
N TRP A 123 -11.47 13.31 -13.47
CA TRP A 123 -12.50 12.31 -13.67
C TRP A 123 -12.39 11.11 -12.72
N ILE A 124 -11.21 10.82 -12.17
CA ILE A 124 -11.01 9.71 -11.22
C ILE A 124 -11.70 10.02 -9.91
N TRP A 125 -11.48 11.20 -9.33
CA TRP A 125 -12.04 11.56 -8.03
C TRP A 125 -13.42 12.21 -8.11
N GLU A 126 -13.81 12.78 -9.25
CA GLU A 126 -15.16 13.32 -9.47
C GLU A 126 -16.27 12.26 -9.35
N GLN A 127 -15.90 10.97 -9.49
CA GLN A 127 -16.83 9.85 -9.33
C GLN A 127 -17.15 9.54 -7.85
N TYR A 128 -16.40 10.11 -6.91
CA TYR A 128 -16.51 9.81 -5.48
C TYR A 128 -16.81 11.07 -4.69
N ASP A 129 -17.55 10.91 -3.58
CA ASP A 129 -17.72 12.00 -2.61
C ASP A 129 -16.46 12.12 -1.73
N HIS A 130 -15.52 12.93 -2.17
CA HIS A 130 -14.32 13.24 -1.40
C HIS A 130 -14.56 14.29 -0.30
N MET A 131 -15.79 14.79 -0.16
CA MET A 131 -16.18 15.76 0.88
C MET A 131 -17.03 15.13 1.99
N VAL A 132 -17.16 13.81 2.00
CA VAL A 132 -17.96 13.08 3.00
C VAL A 132 -17.57 13.48 4.43
N MET A 133 -18.56 13.62 5.31
CA MET A 133 -18.44 14.12 6.70
C MET A 133 -17.76 15.50 6.83
N THR A 134 -17.51 16.18 5.72
CA THR A 134 -16.78 17.47 5.66
C THR A 134 -15.35 17.37 6.23
N ASP A 135 -14.71 16.23 6.10
CA ASP A 135 -13.37 16.00 6.67
C ASP A 135 -12.23 16.48 5.79
N THR A 136 -12.49 16.71 4.51
CA THR A 136 -11.46 17.12 3.56
C THR A 136 -11.01 18.55 3.79
N VAL A 137 -9.74 18.73 4.12
CA VAL A 137 -9.04 20.02 4.24
C VAL A 137 -8.41 20.40 2.91
N GLN A 138 -7.64 19.46 2.32
CA GLN A 138 -7.03 19.61 0.98
C GLN A 138 -7.71 18.65 0.03
N ARG A 139 -8.33 19.19 -1.02
CA ARG A 139 -9.01 18.41 -2.07
C ARG A 139 -8.01 17.63 -2.94
N PRO A 140 -8.45 16.56 -3.62
CA PRO A 140 -7.65 15.89 -4.65
C PRO A 140 -7.13 16.87 -5.72
N GLY A 141 -5.93 16.58 -6.26
CA GLY A 141 -5.25 17.40 -7.27
C GLY A 141 -4.10 18.25 -6.73
N GLY A 142 -3.85 18.24 -5.41
CA GLY A 142 -2.64 18.76 -4.79
C GLY A 142 -1.57 17.68 -4.59
N ASP A 143 -0.48 18.02 -3.89
CA ASP A 143 0.63 17.10 -3.64
C ASP A 143 0.24 15.94 -2.70
N ALA A 144 -0.62 16.21 -1.70
CA ALA A 144 -1.20 15.19 -0.83
C ALA A 144 -2.65 15.53 -0.48
N ALA A 145 -3.45 14.53 -0.20
CA ALA A 145 -4.76 14.71 0.38
C ALA A 145 -4.62 15.02 1.89
N VAL A 146 -5.47 15.91 2.42
CA VAL A 146 -5.49 16.23 3.85
C VAL A 146 -6.89 16.09 4.39
N VAL A 147 -7.04 15.31 5.46
CA VAL A 147 -8.28 15.16 6.21
C VAL A 147 -8.09 15.59 7.65
N ARG A 148 -9.12 16.15 8.26
CA ARG A 148 -9.07 16.56 9.67
C ARG A 148 -9.33 15.39 10.61
N VAL A 149 -8.80 15.49 11.83
CA VAL A 149 -9.10 14.56 12.92
C VAL A 149 -10.14 15.21 13.84
N HIS A 150 -11.35 14.62 13.87
CA HIS A 150 -12.46 15.15 14.66
C HIS A 150 -12.09 15.39 16.14
N GLY A 151 -12.63 16.47 16.70
CA GLY A 151 -12.39 16.86 18.09
C GLY A 151 -11.00 17.42 18.38
N THR A 152 -10.18 17.63 17.33
CA THR A 152 -8.82 18.21 17.45
C THR A 152 -8.62 19.29 16.39
N LYS A 153 -7.45 19.94 16.43
CA LYS A 153 -6.99 20.82 15.34
C LYS A 153 -6.13 20.09 14.32
N LYS A 154 -5.85 18.80 14.53
CA LYS A 154 -4.93 18.02 13.72
C LYS A 154 -5.53 17.64 12.37
N GLY A 155 -4.65 17.48 11.39
CA GLY A 155 -4.94 16.85 10.11
C GLY A 155 -4.01 15.70 9.83
N LEU A 156 -4.46 14.76 9.01
CA LEU A 156 -3.66 13.69 8.44
C LEU A 156 -3.48 13.98 6.95
N ALA A 157 -2.22 14.01 6.52
CA ALA A 157 -1.87 14.08 5.11
C ALA A 157 -1.55 12.66 4.59
N ILE A 158 -2.00 12.37 3.38
CA ILE A 158 -1.84 11.06 2.74
C ILE A 158 -1.41 11.26 1.30
N SER A 159 -0.33 10.58 0.89
CA SER A 159 0.15 10.52 -0.48
C SER A 159 0.39 9.08 -0.91
N CYS A 160 0.30 8.81 -2.21
CA CYS A 160 0.58 7.51 -2.79
C CYS A 160 1.40 7.71 -4.06
N ASP A 161 2.63 7.20 -4.07
CA ASP A 161 3.64 7.55 -5.05
C ASP A 161 4.36 6.32 -5.61
N VAL A 162 4.55 6.28 -6.92
CA VAL A 162 5.44 5.37 -7.64
C VAL A 162 5.56 5.78 -9.10
N THR A 163 6.75 5.62 -9.67
CA THR A 163 6.95 5.71 -11.13
C THR A 163 7.52 4.38 -11.65
N PRO A 164 6.67 3.45 -12.12
CA PRO A 164 7.12 2.10 -12.54
C PRO A 164 8.19 2.12 -13.63
N ARG A 165 8.20 3.11 -14.50
CA ARG A 165 9.23 3.27 -15.54
C ARG A 165 10.60 3.57 -14.96
N TYR A 166 10.68 4.31 -13.86
CA TYR A 166 11.94 4.56 -13.17
C TYR A 166 12.43 3.29 -12.48
N CYS A 167 11.52 2.56 -11.83
CA CYS A 167 11.84 1.26 -11.24
C CYS A 167 12.25 0.22 -12.30
N ALA A 168 11.66 0.28 -13.49
CA ALA A 168 12.06 -0.59 -14.60
C ALA A 168 13.45 -0.22 -15.16
N ALA A 169 13.84 1.04 -15.12
CA ALA A 169 15.18 1.49 -15.52
C ALA A 169 16.23 1.10 -14.47
N ASP A 170 15.95 1.41 -13.22
CA ASP A 170 16.79 1.08 -12.06
C ASP A 170 15.87 0.84 -10.84
N PRO A 171 15.68 -0.42 -10.41
CA PRO A 171 14.77 -0.75 -9.32
C PRO A 171 15.16 -0.10 -7.98
N TYR A 172 16.47 0.02 -7.73
CA TYR A 172 17.00 0.60 -6.51
C TYR A 172 16.73 2.11 -6.45
N GLU A 173 17.16 2.85 -7.50
CA GLU A 173 16.95 4.30 -7.54
C GLU A 173 15.47 4.67 -7.72
N GLY A 174 14.71 3.89 -8.50
CA GLY A 174 13.28 4.12 -8.68
C GLY A 174 12.48 3.96 -7.38
N ALA A 175 12.82 2.98 -6.56
CA ALA A 175 12.19 2.79 -5.25
C ALA A 175 12.58 3.88 -4.25
N LYS A 176 13.86 4.32 -4.25
CA LYS A 176 14.30 5.49 -3.46
C LYS A 176 13.50 6.74 -3.83
N GLN A 177 13.32 6.96 -5.13
CA GLN A 177 12.54 8.10 -5.63
C GLN A 177 11.09 8.05 -5.18
N ALA A 178 10.44 6.88 -5.21
CA ALA A 178 9.06 6.73 -4.74
C ALA A 178 8.91 7.12 -3.26
N VAL A 179 9.81 6.66 -2.39
CA VAL A 179 9.82 7.04 -0.96
C VAL A 179 10.06 8.55 -0.80
N ALA A 180 11.05 9.10 -1.51
CA ALA A 180 11.40 10.50 -1.42
C ALA A 180 10.31 11.42 -2.00
N GLU A 181 9.61 10.99 -3.04
CA GLU A 181 8.47 11.70 -3.62
C GLU A 181 7.34 11.77 -2.61
N CYS A 182 6.96 10.64 -2.01
CA CYS A 182 5.95 10.58 -0.98
C CYS A 182 6.27 11.48 0.21
N TRP A 183 7.51 11.44 0.69
CA TRP A 183 7.98 12.30 1.79
C TRP A 183 7.87 13.80 1.43
N ARG A 184 8.28 14.19 0.21
CA ARG A 184 8.18 15.57 -0.27
C ARG A 184 6.73 16.02 -0.42
N ASN A 185 5.86 15.17 -0.95
CA ASN A 185 4.44 15.48 -1.13
C ASN A 185 3.75 15.75 0.21
N LEU A 186 4.03 14.96 1.23
CA LEU A 186 3.54 15.20 2.58
C LEU A 186 4.08 16.51 3.17
N THR A 187 5.37 16.78 2.98
CA THR A 187 6.00 18.01 3.47
C THR A 187 5.46 19.25 2.75
N ALA A 188 5.19 19.14 1.43
CA ALA A 188 4.67 20.25 0.63
C ALA A 188 3.30 20.76 1.11
N VAL A 189 2.49 19.88 1.71
CA VAL A 189 1.22 20.29 2.33
C VAL A 189 1.35 20.66 3.81
N GLY A 190 2.58 20.80 4.32
CA GLY A 190 2.87 21.22 5.69
C GLY A 190 2.73 20.12 6.75
N ALA A 191 2.76 18.87 6.34
CA ALA A 191 2.74 17.75 7.27
C ALA A 191 4.16 17.32 7.67
N ASP A 192 4.28 16.81 8.89
CA ASP A 192 5.44 16.05 9.34
C ASP A 192 5.27 14.58 8.90
N PRO A 193 6.09 14.05 7.97
CA PRO A 193 5.99 12.67 7.54
C PRO A 193 6.25 11.70 8.70
N LEU A 194 5.37 10.72 8.91
CA LEU A 194 5.43 9.80 10.05
C LEU A 194 5.86 8.40 9.67
N ALA A 195 5.23 7.83 8.66
CA ALA A 195 5.43 6.43 8.29
C ALA A 195 4.89 6.14 6.90
N ILE A 196 5.35 5.02 6.33
CA ILE A 196 4.85 4.49 5.06
C ILE A 196 4.22 3.11 5.23
N THR A 197 3.35 2.79 4.30
CA THR A 197 2.97 1.44 3.89
C THR A 197 3.47 1.21 2.48
N ASP A 198 3.83 -0.02 2.13
CA ASP A 198 4.19 -0.37 0.76
C ASP A 198 3.15 -1.30 0.12
N CYS A 199 3.12 -1.30 -1.20
CA CYS A 199 2.36 -2.26 -2.00
C CYS A 199 3.28 -2.72 -3.14
N MET A 200 4.01 -3.80 -2.88
CA MET A 200 5.06 -4.32 -3.74
C MET A 200 4.45 -5.23 -4.81
N ASN A 201 4.47 -4.79 -6.08
CA ASN A 201 3.89 -5.56 -7.19
C ASN A 201 4.97 -5.90 -8.21
N PHE A 202 5.23 -7.19 -8.39
CA PHE A 202 6.28 -7.73 -9.27
C PHE A 202 5.80 -8.96 -10.02
N GLY A 203 6.53 -9.34 -11.06
CA GLY A 203 6.30 -10.57 -11.81
C GLY A 203 6.68 -11.84 -11.05
N ASN A 204 7.01 -12.88 -11.79
CA ASN A 204 7.37 -14.19 -11.22
C ASN A 204 8.79 -14.17 -10.58
N PRO A 205 8.91 -14.29 -9.24
CA PRO A 205 10.18 -14.23 -8.53
C PRO A 205 11.06 -15.48 -8.72
N GLU A 206 10.57 -16.51 -9.42
CA GLU A 206 11.37 -17.67 -9.80
C GLU A 206 12.35 -17.34 -10.93
N ARG A 207 12.12 -16.24 -11.63
CA ARG A 207 13.06 -15.69 -12.61
C ARG A 207 14.06 -14.78 -11.90
N PRO A 208 15.37 -15.09 -11.99
CA PRO A 208 16.42 -14.36 -11.26
C PRO A 208 16.45 -12.85 -11.54
N GLU A 209 16.11 -12.42 -12.75
CA GLU A 209 16.04 -11.02 -13.13
C GLU A 209 14.89 -10.29 -12.42
N ILE A 210 13.71 -10.92 -12.30
CA ILE A 210 12.56 -10.36 -11.60
C ILE A 210 12.82 -10.32 -10.09
N MET A 211 13.41 -11.39 -9.56
CA MET A 211 13.83 -11.40 -8.16
C MET A 211 14.86 -10.31 -7.88
N GLY A 212 15.77 -10.02 -8.84
CA GLY A 212 16.74 -8.93 -8.76
C GLY A 212 16.09 -7.55 -8.75
N GLU A 213 15.02 -7.34 -9.51
CA GLU A 213 14.22 -6.10 -9.47
C GLU A 213 13.54 -5.92 -8.10
N PHE A 214 13.00 -7.01 -7.53
CA PHE A 214 12.38 -6.98 -6.20
C PHE A 214 13.41 -6.67 -5.10
N VAL A 215 14.56 -7.35 -5.11
CA VAL A 215 15.65 -7.10 -4.16
C VAL A 215 16.15 -5.66 -4.25
N GLY A 216 16.41 -5.16 -5.47
CA GLY A 216 16.84 -3.80 -5.68
C GLY A 216 15.85 -2.77 -5.15
N ALA A 217 14.55 -2.97 -5.39
CA ALA A 217 13.51 -2.10 -4.87
C ALA A 217 13.47 -2.09 -3.33
N VAL A 218 13.56 -3.25 -2.68
CA VAL A 218 13.58 -3.35 -1.21
C VAL A 218 14.81 -2.66 -0.63
N GLU A 219 16.00 -2.88 -1.22
CA GLU A 219 17.24 -2.22 -0.78
C GLU A 219 17.14 -0.69 -0.92
N GLY A 220 16.61 -0.19 -2.05
CA GLY A 220 16.43 1.25 -2.27
C GLY A 220 15.44 1.87 -1.31
N MET A 221 14.28 1.23 -1.08
CA MET A 221 13.31 1.67 -0.07
C MET A 221 13.94 1.76 1.32
N ALA A 222 14.66 0.71 1.73
CA ALA A 222 15.28 0.64 3.04
C ALA A 222 16.27 1.80 3.27
N GLU A 223 17.08 2.13 2.27
CA GLU A 223 18.01 3.27 2.33
C GLU A 223 17.26 4.60 2.47
N ALA A 224 16.28 4.86 1.61
CA ALA A 224 15.51 6.11 1.65
C ALA A 224 14.72 6.26 2.97
N CYS A 225 14.07 5.20 3.44
CA CYS A 225 13.35 5.19 4.70
C CYS A 225 14.27 5.49 5.88
N THR A 226 15.47 4.92 5.87
CA THR A 226 16.48 5.17 6.91
C THR A 226 16.96 6.61 6.86
N ALA A 227 17.32 7.12 5.69
CA ALA A 227 17.84 8.48 5.51
C ALA A 227 16.82 9.56 5.87
N LEU A 228 15.54 9.31 5.59
CA LEU A 228 14.45 10.26 5.85
C LEU A 228 13.75 10.04 7.19
N SER A 229 14.18 9.07 8.01
CA SER A 229 13.50 8.67 9.25
C SER A 229 12.00 8.39 9.02
N PHE A 230 11.68 7.69 7.93
CA PHE A 230 10.33 7.46 7.44
C PHE A 230 10.04 5.95 7.42
N PRO A 231 9.71 5.34 8.58
CA PRO A 231 9.67 3.89 8.75
C PRO A 231 8.52 3.22 8.01
N VAL A 232 8.75 2.00 7.55
CA VAL A 232 7.71 1.10 7.05
C VAL A 232 6.97 0.48 8.23
N VAL A 233 5.65 0.67 8.32
CA VAL A 233 4.81 0.14 9.41
C VAL A 233 3.84 -0.93 8.95
N SER A 234 3.61 -1.05 7.67
CA SER A 234 2.80 -2.10 7.05
C SER A 234 3.16 -2.25 5.58
N GLY A 235 2.64 -3.28 4.94
CA GLY A 235 2.84 -3.46 3.52
C GLY A 235 2.14 -4.70 2.98
N ASN A 236 2.16 -4.82 1.65
CA ASN A 236 1.66 -5.96 0.91
C ASN A 236 2.64 -6.32 -0.19
N VAL A 237 2.80 -7.60 -0.43
CA VAL A 237 3.57 -8.12 -1.56
C VAL A 237 2.66 -8.94 -2.46
N SER A 238 2.63 -8.58 -3.74
CA SER A 238 1.93 -9.30 -4.80
C SER A 238 2.95 -9.72 -5.85
N LEU A 239 3.11 -11.02 -6.04
CA LEU A 239 4.05 -11.61 -6.97
C LEU A 239 3.32 -12.38 -8.07
N TYR A 240 4.05 -12.86 -9.08
CA TYR A 240 3.48 -13.56 -10.25
C TYR A 240 2.50 -12.72 -11.07
N ASN A 241 2.63 -11.40 -11.04
CA ASN A 241 1.79 -10.50 -11.85
C ASN A 241 2.28 -10.49 -13.30
N GLU A 242 1.72 -11.37 -14.09
CA GLU A 242 2.12 -11.61 -15.48
C GLU A 242 0.91 -11.83 -16.39
N THR A 243 1.06 -11.45 -17.65
CA THR A 243 0.11 -11.78 -18.71
C THR A 243 0.86 -12.41 -19.87
N ASN A 244 0.49 -13.64 -20.26
CA ASN A 244 1.16 -14.39 -21.33
C ASN A 244 2.69 -14.49 -21.16
N GLY A 245 3.16 -14.67 -19.93
CA GLY A 245 4.59 -14.78 -19.61
C GLY A 245 5.35 -13.45 -19.59
N VAL A 246 4.67 -12.33 -19.77
CA VAL A 246 5.25 -10.98 -19.66
C VAL A 246 4.90 -10.40 -18.30
N ALA A 247 5.92 -10.09 -17.51
CA ALA A 247 5.78 -9.46 -16.20
C ALA A 247 5.28 -8.02 -16.32
N ILE A 248 4.53 -7.56 -15.31
CA ILE A 248 4.28 -6.13 -15.15
C ILE A 248 5.60 -5.40 -14.88
N PRO A 249 5.71 -4.10 -15.16
CA PRO A 249 6.82 -3.29 -14.66
C PRO A 249 6.92 -3.38 -13.13
N PRO A 250 8.14 -3.36 -12.56
CA PRO A 250 8.31 -3.36 -11.11
C PRO A 250 7.62 -2.15 -10.50
N THR A 251 6.68 -2.38 -9.59
CA THR A 251 5.80 -1.33 -9.06
C THR A 251 5.77 -1.38 -7.52
N PRO A 252 6.82 -0.89 -6.85
CA PRO A 252 6.84 -0.70 -5.40
C PRO A 252 6.07 0.59 -5.05
N ALA A 253 4.74 0.51 -4.97
CA ALA A 253 3.92 1.66 -4.63
C ALA A 253 4.06 2.00 -3.14
N ILE A 254 4.26 3.27 -2.83
CA ILE A 254 4.46 3.80 -1.48
C ILE A 254 3.23 4.61 -1.09
N GLY A 255 2.60 4.25 0.01
CA GLY A 255 1.57 5.06 0.65
C GLY A 255 2.15 5.69 1.92
N GLY A 256 2.18 7.01 2.00
CA GLY A 256 2.71 7.73 3.16
C GLY A 256 1.65 8.44 3.95
N ILE A 257 1.89 8.57 5.26
CA ILE A 257 1.07 9.35 6.15
C ILE A 257 1.93 10.40 6.87
N GLY A 258 1.39 11.61 7.00
CA GLY A 258 1.98 12.71 7.75
C GLY A 258 0.98 13.36 8.68
N LEU A 259 1.48 14.03 9.70
CA LEU A 259 0.69 14.75 10.69
C LEU A 259 0.80 16.26 10.46
N ILE A 260 -0.34 16.93 10.36
CA ILE A 260 -0.44 18.39 10.46
C ILE A 260 -0.91 18.72 11.89
N PRO A 261 -0.09 19.37 12.71
CA PRO A 261 -0.42 19.65 14.11
C PRO A 261 -1.63 20.60 14.26
N ASP A 262 -1.74 21.57 13.35
CA ASP A 262 -2.84 22.56 13.34
C ASP A 262 -3.21 22.90 11.89
N THR A 263 -4.39 22.45 11.46
CA THR A 263 -4.91 22.68 10.11
C THR A 263 -5.23 24.14 9.82
N VAL A 264 -5.42 24.97 10.85
CA VAL A 264 -5.65 26.41 10.69
C VAL A 264 -4.36 27.13 10.31
N SER A 265 -3.21 26.72 10.88
CA SER A 265 -1.90 27.27 10.51
C SER A 265 -1.56 26.97 9.05
N TYR A 266 -1.90 25.76 8.57
CA TYR A 266 -1.72 25.39 7.17
C TYR A 266 -2.54 26.27 6.22
N THR A 267 -3.81 26.52 6.51
CA THR A 267 -4.66 27.36 5.66
C THR A 267 -4.21 28.83 5.60
N HIS A 268 -3.45 29.28 6.58
CA HIS A 268 -2.86 30.63 6.58
C HIS A 268 -1.52 30.71 5.82
N LEU A 269 -0.81 29.58 5.68
CA LEU A 269 0.43 29.50 4.88
C LEU A 269 0.15 29.55 3.37
N THR A 270 -1.04 29.20 2.95
CA THR A 270 -1.50 29.33 1.56
C THR A 270 -2.10 30.71 1.28
N LEU A 271 -1.47 31.77 1.77
CA LEU A 271 -1.87 33.14 1.36
C LEU A 271 -1.80 33.21 -0.15
N PRO A 272 -2.84 33.80 -0.78
CA PRO A 272 -2.88 33.94 -2.21
C PRO A 272 -1.68 34.78 -2.68
N THR A 273 -0.80 34.16 -3.40
CA THR A 273 0.23 34.84 -4.18
C THR A 273 -0.35 35.46 -5.45
N THR A 274 -1.64 35.73 -5.49
CA THR A 274 -2.26 36.49 -6.57
C THR A 274 -1.86 37.94 -6.36
N PRO A 275 -0.94 38.49 -7.16
CA PRO A 275 -0.77 39.92 -7.16
C PRO A 275 -2.10 40.51 -7.61
N TYR A 276 -2.62 41.44 -6.86
CA TYR A 276 -3.70 42.32 -7.34
C TYR A 276 -3.13 43.05 -8.55
N VAL A 277 -3.65 42.75 -9.73
CA VAL A 277 -3.48 43.56 -10.93
C VAL A 277 -4.61 44.56 -10.96
#